data_85bd94fb6bff9dd0ed9e31d354b85f47
#
_entry.id   85bd94fb6bff9dd0ed9e31d354b85f47
#
_cell.length_a   1.000
_cell.length_b   1.000
_cell.length_c   1.000
_cell.angle_alpha   90.00
_cell.angle_beta   90.00
_cell.angle_gamma   90.00
#
_symmetry.space_group_name_H-M   'P 1'
#
loop_
_entity.id
_entity.type
_entity.pdbx_description
1 polymer ?
#
loop_
_entity_poly.entity_id
_entity_poly.type
_entity_poly.pdbx_seq_one_letter_code
_entity_poly.pdbx_strand_id
1 'polypeptide(L)'
;MADTPFSADFRALLAKHGITAPRFAHSARAFDPAKPQVLYSGPVFDADELVAATAALVEGKWSVSGEYVHRFEQAFSRYLNQAESVMVNSGSSADLLMVAACKARYGWKDGDGVLVSPCGFPTTISALTLNGLTPVFVDIEWETL
;
A
#
# COMPACT_ATOMS: atom_id res chain seq x y z
N MET A 1 5.95 -14.92 9.83
CA MET A 1 6.10 -14.41 11.23
C MET A 1 6.31 -15.60 12.13
N ALA A 2 7.15 -15.52 13.16
CA ALA A 2 7.12 -16.55 14.21
C ALA A 2 5.76 -16.43 14.91
N ASP A 3 5.02 -17.54 15.00
CA ASP A 3 3.79 -17.57 15.77
C ASP A 3 4.12 -17.40 17.25
N THR A 4 3.76 -16.25 17.80
CA THR A 4 3.82 -16.04 19.24
C THR A 4 2.65 -16.77 19.91
N PRO A 5 2.72 -17.09 21.22
CA PRO A 5 1.57 -17.66 21.94
C PRO A 5 0.31 -16.81 21.75
N PHE A 6 0.42 -15.48 21.80
CA PHE A 6 -0.70 -14.58 21.55
C PHE A 6 -1.29 -14.74 20.13
N SER A 7 -0.44 -14.78 19.11
CA SER A 7 -0.88 -14.96 17.71
C SER A 7 -1.61 -16.29 17.51
N ALA A 8 -1.13 -17.36 18.13
CA ALA A 8 -1.76 -18.68 18.07
C ALA A 8 -3.14 -18.69 18.75
N ASP A 9 -3.23 -18.12 19.97
CA ASP A 9 -4.49 -18.02 20.72
C ASP A 9 -5.50 -17.14 19.99
N PHE A 10 -5.07 -16.01 19.43
CA PHE A 10 -5.95 -15.12 18.69
C PHE A 10 -6.46 -15.76 17.40
N ARG A 11 -5.63 -16.52 16.68
CA ARG A 11 -6.04 -17.31 15.52
C ARG A 11 -7.10 -18.37 15.90
N ALA A 12 -6.90 -19.06 17.00
CA ALA A 12 -7.86 -20.03 17.50
C ALA A 12 -9.20 -19.37 17.88
N LEU A 13 -9.15 -18.17 18.46
CA LEU A 13 -10.34 -17.37 18.77
C LEU A 13 -11.10 -16.97 17.51
N LEU A 14 -10.42 -16.48 16.48
CA LEU A 14 -11.03 -16.16 15.18
C LEU A 14 -11.72 -17.38 14.58
N ALA A 15 -11.03 -18.52 14.55
CA ALA A 15 -11.56 -19.78 14.04
C ALA A 15 -12.80 -20.26 14.83
N LYS A 16 -12.78 -20.16 16.16
CA LYS A 16 -13.92 -20.50 17.04
C LYS A 16 -15.17 -19.67 16.69
N HIS A 17 -15.00 -18.44 16.25
CA HIS A 17 -16.10 -17.54 15.86
C HIS A 17 -16.41 -17.55 14.36
N GLY A 18 -15.76 -18.42 13.58
CA GLY A 18 -15.94 -18.49 12.12
C GLY A 18 -15.46 -17.26 11.37
N ILE A 19 -14.53 -16.50 11.96
CA ILE A 19 -13.96 -15.29 11.34
C ILE A 19 -12.76 -15.72 10.51
N THR A 20 -12.93 -15.74 9.19
CA THR A 20 -11.88 -16.13 8.23
C THR A 20 -11.23 -14.93 7.55
N ALA A 21 -11.91 -13.77 7.54
CA ALA A 21 -11.40 -12.53 6.94
C ALA A 21 -12.13 -11.31 7.53
N PRO A 22 -11.55 -10.10 7.41
CA PRO A 22 -12.28 -8.87 7.71
C PRO A 22 -13.47 -8.69 6.76
N ARG A 23 -14.57 -8.13 7.25
CA ARG A 23 -15.78 -7.93 6.43
C ARG A 23 -15.60 -7.05 5.19
N PHE A 24 -14.61 -6.17 5.19
CA PHE A 24 -14.29 -5.32 4.05
C PHE A 24 -13.40 -6.01 3.01
N ALA A 25 -12.81 -7.18 3.32
CA ALA A 25 -11.96 -7.89 2.39
C ALA A 25 -12.76 -8.49 1.24
N HIS A 26 -12.20 -8.47 0.03
CA HIS A 26 -12.81 -9.08 -1.14
C HIS A 26 -12.84 -10.61 -1.01
N SER A 27 -11.86 -11.20 -0.35
CA SER A 27 -11.82 -12.64 -0.02
C SER A 27 -13.03 -13.12 0.80
N ALA A 28 -13.69 -12.21 1.53
CA ALA A 28 -14.90 -12.53 2.30
C ALA A 28 -16.20 -12.53 1.46
N ARG A 29 -16.12 -12.18 0.17
CA ARG A 29 -17.29 -12.06 -0.73
C ARG A 29 -17.27 -13.15 -1.78
N ALA A 30 -18.32 -13.97 -1.80
CA ALA A 30 -18.53 -14.91 -2.90
C ALA A 30 -19.02 -14.16 -4.15
N PHE A 31 -18.55 -14.58 -5.32
CA PHE A 31 -19.08 -14.08 -6.59
C PHE A 31 -20.48 -14.62 -6.82
N ASP A 32 -21.43 -13.72 -7.08
CA ASP A 32 -22.81 -14.06 -7.44
C ASP A 32 -23.03 -13.80 -8.94
N PRO A 33 -23.12 -14.83 -9.77
CA PRO A 33 -23.33 -14.65 -11.21
C PRO A 33 -24.70 -14.04 -11.57
N ALA A 34 -25.68 -14.09 -10.66
CA ALA A 34 -26.99 -13.46 -10.87
C ALA A 34 -26.95 -11.94 -10.60
N LYS A 35 -25.94 -11.48 -9.88
CA LYS A 35 -25.70 -10.06 -9.57
C LYS A 35 -24.23 -9.73 -9.76
N PRO A 36 -23.70 -9.80 -10.98
CA PRO A 36 -22.30 -9.57 -11.24
C PRO A 36 -21.91 -8.13 -10.85
N GLN A 37 -20.90 -8.00 -10.01
CA GLN A 37 -20.32 -6.73 -9.63
C GLN A 37 -18.84 -6.73 -10.00
N VAL A 38 -18.43 -5.71 -10.74
CA VAL A 38 -17.01 -5.39 -10.89
C VAL A 38 -16.63 -4.47 -9.74
N LEU A 39 -15.86 -4.97 -8.80
CA LEU A 39 -15.42 -4.18 -7.67
C LEU A 39 -14.24 -3.31 -8.10
N TYR A 40 -14.27 -2.03 -7.72
CA TYR A 40 -13.23 -1.08 -8.08
C TYR A 40 -11.86 -1.51 -7.57
N SER A 41 -11.75 -1.75 -6.28
CA SER A 41 -10.55 -2.26 -5.61
C SER A 41 -10.93 -2.84 -4.26
N GLY A 42 -10.00 -3.50 -3.61
CA GLY A 42 -10.16 -3.94 -2.23
C GLY A 42 -9.10 -4.95 -1.85
N PRO A 43 -8.77 -5.01 -0.57
CA PRO A 43 -7.77 -5.95 -0.09
C PRO A 43 -8.28 -7.39 -0.16
N VAL A 44 -7.39 -8.29 -0.52
CA VAL A 44 -7.57 -9.73 -0.36
C VAL A 44 -6.88 -10.10 0.93
N PHE A 45 -7.64 -10.05 2.02
CA PHE A 45 -7.17 -10.34 3.38
C PHE A 45 -7.85 -11.59 3.92
N ASP A 46 -7.17 -12.28 4.80
CA ASP A 46 -7.72 -13.38 5.58
C ASP A 46 -7.41 -13.23 7.09
N ALA A 47 -7.41 -14.32 7.82
CA ALA A 47 -7.11 -14.31 9.25
C ALA A 47 -5.65 -13.94 9.55
N ASP A 48 -4.73 -14.14 8.62
CA ASP A 48 -3.31 -13.87 8.83
C ASP A 48 -3.04 -12.37 8.98
N GLU A 49 -3.66 -11.53 8.16
CA GLU A 49 -3.55 -10.08 8.30
C GLU A 49 -4.19 -9.58 9.59
N LEU A 50 -5.32 -10.16 10.01
CA LEU A 50 -5.95 -9.81 11.30
C LEU A 50 -5.04 -10.14 12.46
N VAL A 51 -4.44 -11.33 12.45
CA VAL A 51 -3.50 -11.77 13.49
C VAL A 51 -2.26 -10.89 13.50
N ALA A 52 -1.68 -10.63 12.34
CA ALA A 52 -0.49 -9.81 12.21
C ALA A 52 -0.69 -8.37 12.69
N ALA A 53 -1.80 -7.74 12.28
CA ALA A 53 -2.14 -6.37 12.71
C ALA A 53 -2.39 -6.29 14.21
N THR A 54 -3.11 -7.26 14.78
CA THR A 54 -3.41 -7.30 16.21
C THR A 54 -2.13 -7.56 17.02
N ALA A 55 -1.28 -8.48 16.58
CA ALA A 55 0.00 -8.73 17.22
C ALA A 55 0.90 -7.49 17.20
N ALA A 56 0.94 -6.76 16.08
CA ALA A 56 1.70 -5.53 15.99
C ALA A 56 1.25 -4.46 17.01
N LEU A 57 -0.05 -4.39 17.28
CA LEU A 57 -0.60 -3.47 18.28
C LEU A 57 -0.35 -3.90 19.72
N VAL A 58 -0.42 -5.20 19.99
CA VAL A 58 -0.33 -5.74 21.37
C VAL A 58 1.12 -5.97 21.80
N GLU A 59 1.94 -6.49 20.90
CA GLU A 59 3.33 -6.87 21.19
C GLU A 59 4.34 -5.81 20.76
N GLY A 60 3.91 -4.83 19.95
CA GLY A 60 4.77 -3.77 19.45
C GLY A 60 5.29 -2.86 20.57
N LYS A 61 6.58 -2.59 20.56
CA LYS A 61 7.24 -1.72 21.57
C LYS A 61 7.01 -0.24 21.30
N TRP A 62 6.69 0.12 20.07
CA TRP A 62 6.52 1.50 19.63
C TRP A 62 5.31 1.62 18.71
N SER A 63 4.57 2.70 18.83
CA SER A 63 3.41 3.01 17.99
C SER A 63 3.80 3.61 16.62
N VAL A 64 5.06 4.00 16.43
CA VAL A 64 5.59 4.61 15.21
C VAL A 64 6.95 4.00 14.88
N SER A 65 7.17 3.64 13.62
CA SER A 65 8.46 3.12 13.12
C SER A 65 9.03 1.96 13.95
N GLY A 66 8.19 0.99 14.24
CA GLY A 66 8.57 -0.18 15.03
C GLY A 66 9.25 -1.28 14.21
N GLU A 67 9.48 -2.42 14.85
CA GLU A 67 10.10 -3.60 14.23
C GLU A 67 9.40 -4.07 12.95
N TYR A 68 8.07 -3.99 12.88
CA TYR A 68 7.30 -4.39 11.70
C TYR A 68 7.59 -3.50 10.48
N VAL A 69 7.75 -2.20 10.67
CA VAL A 69 8.15 -1.26 9.62
C VAL A 69 9.52 -1.65 9.08
N HIS A 70 10.50 -1.83 9.96
CA HIS A 70 11.86 -2.20 9.57
C HIS A 70 11.92 -3.54 8.82
N ARG A 71 11.19 -4.55 9.31
CA ARG A 71 11.08 -5.86 8.63
C ARG A 71 10.44 -5.75 7.26
N PHE A 72 9.41 -4.92 7.12
CA PHE A 72 8.77 -4.66 5.83
C PHE A 72 9.76 -3.99 4.87
N GLU A 73 10.42 -2.93 5.28
CA GLU A 73 11.41 -2.20 4.46
C GLU A 73 12.51 -3.13 3.95
N GLN A 74 13.07 -3.97 4.83
CA GLN A 74 14.07 -4.94 4.45
C GLN A 74 13.55 -6.01 3.48
N ALA A 75 12.34 -6.53 3.72
CA ALA A 75 11.75 -7.55 2.86
C ALA A 75 11.42 -6.98 1.49
N PHE A 76 10.86 -5.78 1.44
CA PHE A 76 10.49 -5.09 0.21
C PHE A 76 11.71 -4.70 -0.61
N SER A 77 12.77 -4.18 0.04
CA SER A 77 14.05 -3.88 -0.63
C SER A 77 14.64 -5.13 -1.29
N ARG A 78 14.66 -6.26 -0.57
CA ARG A 78 15.15 -7.53 -1.15
C ARG A 78 14.28 -8.00 -2.32
N TYR A 79 12.96 -7.93 -2.19
CA TYR A 79 12.04 -8.35 -3.23
C TYR A 79 12.21 -7.56 -4.53
N LEU A 80 12.42 -6.25 -4.42
CA LEU A 80 12.62 -5.36 -5.56
C LEU A 80 14.09 -5.21 -6.00
N ASN A 81 15.03 -5.93 -5.34
CA ASN A 81 16.46 -5.80 -5.59
C ASN A 81 16.96 -4.33 -5.48
N GLN A 82 16.46 -3.63 -4.47
CA GLN A 82 16.85 -2.26 -4.13
C GLN A 82 17.73 -2.23 -2.89
N ALA A 83 18.57 -1.19 -2.77
CA ALA A 83 19.44 -1.03 -1.61
C ALA A 83 18.62 -0.80 -0.32
N GLU A 84 17.64 0.09 -0.39
CA GLU A 84 16.82 0.49 0.75
C GLU A 84 15.39 0.82 0.29
N SER A 85 14.45 0.76 1.22
CA SER A 85 13.07 1.20 1.06
C SER A 85 12.64 1.96 2.31
N VAL A 86 11.71 2.88 2.13
CA VAL A 86 11.12 3.67 3.21
C VAL A 86 9.61 3.44 3.22
N MET A 87 9.10 2.93 4.32
CA MET A 87 7.67 2.72 4.50
C MET A 87 6.99 4.05 4.86
N VAL A 88 5.87 4.30 4.22
CA VAL A 88 4.98 5.44 4.48
C VAL A 88 3.54 4.95 4.70
N ASN A 89 2.67 5.84 5.15
CA ASN A 89 1.30 5.49 5.52
C ASN A 89 0.36 5.23 4.33
N SER A 90 0.74 5.60 3.12
CA SER A 90 -0.09 5.41 1.92
C SER A 90 0.73 5.54 0.63
N GLY A 91 0.21 5.00 -0.49
CA GLY A 91 0.76 5.22 -1.82
C GLY A 91 0.83 6.70 -2.21
N SER A 92 -0.17 7.49 -1.82
CA SER A 92 -0.16 8.95 -2.05
C SER A 92 1.01 9.65 -1.38
N SER A 93 1.35 9.24 -0.15
CA SER A 93 2.54 9.75 0.54
C SER A 93 3.83 9.26 -0.09
N ALA A 94 3.84 8.02 -0.63
CA ALA A 94 4.97 7.50 -1.36
C ALA A 94 5.23 8.32 -2.64
N ASP A 95 4.20 8.59 -3.44
CA ASP A 95 4.30 9.43 -4.63
C ASP A 95 4.84 10.83 -4.29
N LEU A 96 4.30 11.44 -3.23
CA LEU A 96 4.72 12.78 -2.79
C LEU A 96 6.20 12.82 -2.42
N LEU A 97 6.65 11.86 -1.61
CA LEU A 97 8.05 11.76 -1.18
C LEU A 97 8.98 11.40 -2.34
N MET A 98 8.58 10.50 -3.22
CA MET A 98 9.36 10.12 -4.41
C MET A 98 9.61 11.34 -5.31
N VAL A 99 8.58 12.13 -5.62
CA VAL A 99 8.70 13.33 -6.42
C VAL A 99 9.59 14.37 -5.72
N ALA A 100 9.40 14.58 -4.41
CA ALA A 100 10.25 15.48 -3.63
C ALA A 100 11.72 15.05 -3.64
N ALA A 101 11.99 13.77 -3.46
CA ALA A 101 13.34 13.21 -3.51
C ALA A 101 13.99 13.37 -4.90
N CYS A 102 13.24 13.08 -5.96
CA CYS A 102 13.71 13.29 -7.33
C CYS A 102 14.02 14.76 -7.60
N LYS A 103 13.13 15.66 -7.19
CA LYS A 103 13.33 17.12 -7.32
C LYS A 103 14.61 17.55 -6.62
N ALA A 104 14.82 17.12 -5.39
CA ALA A 104 16.04 17.42 -4.64
C ALA A 104 17.30 16.81 -5.29
N ARG A 105 17.20 15.55 -5.74
CA ARG A 105 18.34 14.79 -6.30
C ARG A 105 18.80 15.32 -7.65
N TYR A 106 17.86 15.72 -8.50
CA TYR A 106 18.13 16.13 -9.89
C TYR A 106 18.09 17.64 -10.09
N GLY A 107 17.79 18.39 -9.04
CA GLY A 107 17.79 19.85 -9.08
C GLY A 107 16.63 20.45 -9.88
N TRP A 108 15.49 19.74 -9.99
CA TRP A 108 14.30 20.26 -10.67
C TRP A 108 13.80 21.55 -10.02
N LYS A 109 13.23 22.43 -10.82
CA LYS A 109 12.73 23.74 -10.39
C LYS A 109 11.21 23.79 -10.40
N ASP A 110 10.67 24.74 -9.66
CA ASP A 110 9.24 25.02 -9.74
C ASP A 110 8.87 25.41 -11.17
N GLY A 111 7.79 24.81 -11.66
CA GLY A 111 7.33 24.98 -13.04
C GLY A 111 7.89 23.98 -14.06
N ASP A 112 8.90 23.18 -13.70
CA ASP A 112 9.39 22.13 -14.60
C ASP A 112 8.28 21.16 -14.96
N GLY A 113 8.20 20.78 -16.25
CA GLY A 113 7.19 19.88 -16.79
C GLY A 113 7.51 18.41 -16.53
N VAL A 114 6.52 17.65 -16.10
CA VAL A 114 6.61 16.20 -15.93
C VAL A 114 5.51 15.51 -16.74
N LEU A 115 5.90 14.59 -17.61
CA LEU A 115 4.97 13.81 -18.40
C LEU A 115 4.15 12.87 -17.48
N VAL A 116 2.84 12.90 -17.63
CA VAL A 116 1.92 12.10 -16.85
C VAL A 116 0.71 11.69 -17.68
N SER A 117 0.24 10.44 -17.51
CA SER A 117 -1.00 10.00 -18.14
C SER A 117 -2.22 10.52 -17.36
N PRO A 118 -3.29 10.97 -18.05
CA PRO A 118 -4.57 11.25 -17.42
C PRO A 118 -5.29 9.99 -16.94
N CYS A 119 -4.95 8.83 -17.49
CA CYS A 119 -5.48 7.51 -17.10
C CYS A 119 -4.73 6.96 -15.88
N GLY A 120 -4.90 7.61 -14.73
CA GLY A 120 -4.23 7.22 -13.50
C GLY A 120 -4.99 7.69 -12.26
N PHE A 121 -4.40 7.39 -11.10
CA PHE A 121 -4.99 7.85 -9.85
C PHE A 121 -4.66 9.34 -9.62
N PRO A 122 -5.62 10.16 -9.16
CA PRO A 122 -5.43 11.61 -9.03
C PRO A 122 -4.24 12.01 -8.15
N THR A 123 -3.85 11.19 -7.20
CA THR A 123 -2.72 11.47 -6.29
C THR A 123 -1.37 11.53 -6.99
N THR A 124 -1.20 10.82 -8.11
CA THR A 124 0.02 10.93 -8.93
C THR A 124 0.19 12.36 -9.47
N ILE A 125 -0.90 12.96 -9.94
CA ILE A 125 -0.91 14.35 -10.42
C ILE A 125 -0.71 15.33 -9.24
N SER A 126 -1.40 15.05 -8.11
CA SER A 126 -1.28 15.89 -6.92
C SER A 126 0.14 15.91 -6.36
N ALA A 127 0.87 14.80 -6.44
CA ALA A 127 2.26 14.74 -6.02
C ALA A 127 3.17 15.69 -6.81
N LEU A 128 2.92 15.86 -8.11
CA LEU A 128 3.64 16.80 -8.96
C LEU A 128 3.32 18.24 -8.56
N THR A 129 2.03 18.59 -8.50
CA THR A 129 1.60 19.97 -8.23
C THR A 129 1.98 20.43 -6.82
N LEU A 130 1.89 19.55 -5.81
CA LEU A 130 2.31 19.84 -4.44
C LEU A 130 3.82 20.05 -4.31
N ASN A 131 4.60 19.48 -5.22
CA ASN A 131 6.04 19.74 -5.32
C ASN A 131 6.39 20.91 -6.25
N GLY A 132 5.40 21.69 -6.70
CA GLY A 132 5.62 22.86 -7.56
C GLY A 132 5.92 22.52 -9.01
N LEU A 133 5.74 21.28 -9.45
CA LEU A 133 5.96 20.83 -10.82
C LEU A 133 4.69 20.99 -11.66
N THR A 134 4.86 21.06 -12.97
CA THR A 134 3.76 21.21 -13.93
C THR A 134 3.45 19.86 -14.58
N PRO A 135 2.26 19.26 -14.37
CA PRO A 135 1.85 18.06 -15.09
C PRO A 135 1.70 18.36 -16.58
N VAL A 136 2.34 17.60 -17.44
CA VAL A 136 2.20 17.63 -18.89
C VAL A 136 1.51 16.34 -19.31
N PHE A 137 0.22 16.43 -19.65
CA PHE A 137 -0.57 15.27 -19.95
C PHE A 137 -0.21 14.69 -21.32
N VAL A 138 0.00 13.38 -21.35
CA VAL A 138 0.17 12.60 -22.56
C VAL A 138 -0.87 11.49 -22.57
N ASP A 139 -1.46 11.25 -23.75
CA ASP A 139 -2.46 10.20 -23.91
C ASP A 139 -1.81 8.82 -23.88
N ILE A 140 -2.63 7.80 -23.71
CA ILE A 140 -2.24 6.41 -23.76
C ILE A 140 -2.61 5.80 -25.11
N GLU A 141 -1.87 4.81 -25.55
CA GLU A 141 -2.28 3.98 -26.66
C GLU A 141 -3.34 2.98 -26.19
N TRP A 142 -4.38 2.79 -27.02
CA TRP A 142 -5.51 1.91 -26.65
C TRP A 142 -5.07 0.43 -26.47
N GLU A 143 -4.12 -0.02 -27.26
CA GLU A 143 -3.67 -1.41 -27.30
C GLU A 143 -2.69 -1.77 -26.18
N THR A 144 -1.96 -0.78 -25.66
CA THR A 144 -0.88 -1.00 -24.67
C THR A 144 -1.14 -0.36 -23.31
N LEU A 145 -2.08 0.57 -23.26
CA LEU A 145 -2.45 1.40 -22.09
C LEU A 145 -1.29 2.23 -21.55
#